data_c2fb62833b25833de83dc57ddf9478b1
#
_entry.id   c2fb62833b25833de83dc57ddf9478b1
#
_cell.length_a   1.000
_cell.length_b   1.000
_cell.length_c   1.000
_cell.angle_alpha   90.00
_cell.angle_beta   90.00
_cell.angle_gamma   90.00
#
_symmetry.space_group_name_H-M   'P 1'
#
loop_
_entity.id
_entity.type
_entity.pdbx_description
1 polymer ?
#
loop_
_entity_poly.entity_id
_entity_poly.type
_entity_poly.pdbx_seq_one_letter_code
_entity_poly.pdbx_strand_id
1 'polypeptide(L)'
;QGKPMLWHIVTRLNVIDEIDEVVIATSDLSSDDQVSKMATNYGIVCFRGSESDVLKRFFHAANMVNAKHVMRITGDCPLVDPPTIKKVVKLYFDGDFDYCGVACGAGVAKEKNINRFPDGLDAEIFSYDVLKEAYSEASTDLYREHVTPFIWQNKKRYKLGSLYSENDYSDIRLTVDNREDFDFISWIYDMLYPNNLYFDLQNILELLENNPDVMTNKHLIGQEGYEKFWN
;
A
#
# COMPACT_ATOMS: atom_id res chain seq x y z
N GLN A 1 2.17 3.76 -20.02
CA GLN A 1 2.89 5.03 -20.22
C GLN A 1 4.41 4.80 -20.45
N GLY A 2 4.81 3.59 -20.84
CA GLY A 2 6.20 3.26 -21.17
C GLY A 2 7.16 3.19 -19.99
N LYS A 3 6.64 3.16 -18.77
CA LYS A 3 7.39 2.99 -17.52
C LYS A 3 6.90 1.76 -16.75
N PRO A 4 7.76 1.08 -15.98
CA PRO A 4 7.33 0.01 -15.09
C PRO A 4 6.30 0.47 -14.06
N MET A 5 5.39 -0.42 -13.65
CA MET A 5 4.35 -0.11 -12.64
C MET A 5 4.96 0.40 -11.33
N LEU A 6 5.99 -0.24 -10.81
CA LEU A 6 6.70 0.19 -9.60
C LEU A 6 7.33 1.60 -9.73
N TRP A 7 7.75 2.00 -10.93
CA TRP A 7 8.25 3.34 -11.16
C TRP A 7 7.15 4.40 -10.92
N HIS A 8 5.92 4.10 -11.34
CA HIS A 8 4.78 5.00 -11.09
C HIS A 8 4.51 5.14 -9.60
N ILE A 9 4.51 4.03 -8.85
CA ILE A 9 4.34 4.04 -7.38
C ILE A 9 5.39 4.94 -6.73
N VAL A 10 6.66 4.69 -7.01
CA VAL A 10 7.77 5.48 -6.43
C VAL A 10 7.68 6.95 -6.81
N THR A 11 7.35 7.26 -8.08
CA THR A 11 7.20 8.64 -8.53
C THR A 11 6.06 9.37 -7.81
N ARG A 12 4.95 8.68 -7.55
CA ARG A 12 3.81 9.23 -6.80
C ARG A 12 4.13 9.43 -5.31
N LEU A 13 4.96 8.57 -4.73
CA LEU A 13 5.41 8.71 -3.34
C LEU A 13 6.46 9.83 -3.18
N ASN A 14 7.35 10.01 -4.15
CA ASN A 14 8.42 11.01 -4.10
C ASN A 14 7.95 12.48 -4.16
N VAL A 15 6.66 12.75 -4.44
CA VAL A 15 6.11 14.12 -4.37
C VAL A 15 5.51 14.45 -3.00
N ILE A 16 5.65 13.55 -2.03
CA ILE A 16 5.12 13.69 -0.68
C ILE A 16 6.24 14.15 0.24
N ASP A 17 6.17 15.40 0.71
CA ASP A 17 7.22 16.03 1.53
C ASP A 17 7.43 15.31 2.88
N GLU A 18 6.42 14.56 3.35
CA GLU A 18 6.46 13.80 4.59
C GLU A 18 7.19 12.45 4.46
N ILE A 19 7.66 12.08 3.26
CA ILE A 19 8.41 10.85 2.99
C ILE A 19 9.87 11.21 2.72
N ASP A 20 10.78 10.81 3.59
CA ASP A 20 12.22 11.07 3.44
C ASP A 20 12.86 10.16 2.39
N GLU A 21 12.46 8.88 2.31
CA GLU A 21 13.06 7.88 1.43
C GLU A 21 12.05 6.82 1.00
N VAL A 22 12.07 6.44 -0.27
CA VAL A 22 11.29 5.32 -0.80
C VAL A 22 12.23 4.16 -1.10
N VAL A 23 12.00 3.03 -0.44
CA VAL A 23 12.80 1.80 -0.59
C VAL A 23 11.97 0.70 -1.23
N ILE A 24 12.43 0.16 -2.35
CA ILE A 24 11.87 -1.07 -2.90
C ILE A 24 12.44 -2.26 -2.11
N ALA A 25 11.58 -2.98 -1.39
CA ALA A 25 11.94 -4.19 -0.65
C ALA A 25 11.46 -5.43 -1.39
N THR A 26 12.33 -6.07 -2.19
CA THR A 26 12.00 -7.21 -3.05
C THR A 26 12.72 -8.49 -2.63
N SER A 27 12.41 -9.63 -3.26
CA SER A 27 13.04 -10.91 -2.93
C SER A 27 14.49 -10.99 -3.45
N ASP A 28 15.28 -11.90 -2.85
CA ASP A 28 16.62 -12.23 -3.30
C ASP A 28 16.64 -13.33 -4.39
N LEU A 29 15.46 -13.80 -4.82
CA LEU A 29 15.32 -14.76 -5.90
C LEU A 29 15.59 -14.12 -7.28
N SER A 30 16.09 -14.93 -8.21
CA SER A 30 16.36 -14.48 -9.58
C SER A 30 15.13 -13.97 -10.34
N SER A 31 13.92 -14.38 -9.97
CA SER A 31 12.66 -13.80 -10.48
C SER A 31 12.60 -12.29 -10.32
N ASP A 32 13.17 -11.75 -9.23
CA ASP A 32 13.14 -10.35 -8.89
C ASP A 32 14.37 -9.55 -9.36
N ASP A 33 15.26 -10.17 -10.12
CA ASP A 33 16.44 -9.49 -10.70
C ASP A 33 16.02 -8.29 -11.58
N GLN A 34 14.87 -8.41 -12.25
CA GLN A 34 14.33 -7.31 -13.08
C GLN A 34 13.89 -6.13 -12.23
N VAL A 35 13.31 -6.37 -11.04
CA VAL A 35 12.92 -5.33 -10.09
C VAL A 35 14.15 -4.59 -9.58
N SER A 36 15.18 -5.33 -9.16
CA SER A 36 16.46 -4.77 -8.71
C SER A 36 17.17 -3.96 -9.80
N LYS A 37 17.15 -4.47 -11.05
CA LYS A 37 17.71 -3.77 -12.20
C LYS A 37 16.97 -2.47 -12.51
N MET A 38 15.63 -2.52 -12.44
CA MET A 38 14.78 -1.34 -12.62
C MET A 38 15.11 -0.29 -11.54
N ALA A 39 15.17 -0.68 -10.27
CA ALA A 39 15.52 0.21 -9.17
C ALA A 39 16.88 0.89 -9.43
N THR A 40 17.91 0.13 -9.80
CA THR A 40 19.23 0.67 -10.16
C THR A 40 19.16 1.67 -11.32
N ASN A 41 18.44 1.34 -12.38
CA ASN A 41 18.34 2.18 -13.58
C ASN A 41 17.65 3.54 -13.32
N TYR A 42 16.77 3.59 -12.32
CA TYR A 42 16.04 4.81 -11.94
C TYR A 42 16.58 5.48 -10.66
N GLY A 43 17.70 4.99 -10.11
CA GLY A 43 18.29 5.54 -8.90
C GLY A 43 17.44 5.37 -7.65
N ILE A 44 16.63 4.29 -7.58
CA ILE A 44 15.76 3.99 -6.46
C ILE A 44 16.49 3.05 -5.50
N VAL A 45 16.45 3.35 -4.20
CA VAL A 45 17.01 2.48 -3.17
C VAL A 45 16.29 1.14 -3.18
N CYS A 46 17.04 0.04 -3.18
CA CYS A 46 16.48 -1.30 -3.25
C CYS A 46 17.15 -2.22 -2.22
N PHE A 47 16.35 -2.89 -1.42
CA PHE A 47 16.76 -3.95 -0.52
C PHE A 47 16.25 -5.29 -1.05
N ARG A 48 17.12 -6.32 -1.05
CA ARG A 48 16.74 -7.69 -1.41
C ARG A 48 16.85 -8.61 -0.19
N GLY A 49 15.85 -9.46 0.02
CA GLY A 49 15.81 -10.39 1.14
C GLY A 49 14.83 -11.53 0.91
N SER A 50 14.51 -12.27 1.97
CA SER A 50 13.65 -13.44 1.90
C SER A 50 12.35 -13.20 1.12
N GLU A 51 11.97 -14.13 0.24
CA GLU A 51 10.67 -14.10 -0.43
C GLU A 51 9.52 -14.33 0.54
N SER A 52 9.58 -15.38 1.34
CA SER A 52 8.50 -15.81 2.24
C SER A 52 8.45 -15.01 3.54
N ASP A 53 9.59 -14.51 4.03
CA ASP A 53 9.66 -13.72 5.27
C ASP A 53 9.70 -12.22 4.95
N VAL A 54 8.55 -11.68 4.54
CA VAL A 54 8.39 -10.28 4.16
C VAL A 54 8.63 -9.35 5.36
N LEU A 55 8.22 -9.74 6.56
CA LEU A 55 8.45 -8.99 7.80
C LEU A 55 9.97 -8.80 8.06
N LYS A 56 10.75 -9.86 7.90
CA LYS A 56 12.22 -9.78 7.96
C LYS A 56 12.78 -8.83 6.91
N ARG A 57 12.24 -8.87 5.70
CA ARG A 57 12.65 -8.00 4.59
C ARG A 57 12.36 -6.53 4.91
N PHE A 58 11.18 -6.21 5.44
CA PHE A 58 10.81 -4.86 5.91
C PHE A 58 11.73 -4.38 7.04
N PHE A 59 11.96 -5.22 8.05
CA PHE A 59 12.84 -4.88 9.18
C PHE A 59 14.25 -4.51 8.71
N HIS A 60 14.85 -5.31 7.85
CA HIS A 60 16.20 -5.03 7.36
C HIS A 60 16.27 -3.85 6.39
N ALA A 61 15.26 -3.67 5.54
CA ALA A 61 15.15 -2.50 4.66
C ALA A 61 15.04 -1.20 5.48
N ALA A 62 14.18 -1.17 6.50
CA ALA A 62 14.04 -0.02 7.39
C ALA A 62 15.33 0.27 8.18
N ASN A 63 16.01 -0.77 8.66
CA ASN A 63 17.30 -0.63 9.35
C ASN A 63 18.41 -0.08 8.42
N MET A 64 18.43 -0.48 7.16
CA MET A 64 19.42 -0.02 6.18
C MET A 64 19.40 1.50 6.00
N VAL A 65 18.21 2.11 6.05
CA VAL A 65 18.01 3.57 5.89
C VAL A 65 17.85 4.30 7.23
N ASN A 66 18.03 3.63 8.36
CA ASN A 66 17.84 4.19 9.71
C ASN A 66 16.47 4.82 9.92
N ALA A 67 15.41 4.19 9.40
CA ALA A 67 14.05 4.68 9.49
C ALA A 67 13.59 4.77 10.97
N LYS A 68 12.91 5.86 11.32
CA LYS A 68 12.20 6.00 12.62
C LYS A 68 10.75 5.55 12.51
N HIS A 69 10.14 5.83 11.39
CA HIS A 69 8.78 5.42 11.03
C HIS A 69 8.82 4.72 9.68
N VAL A 70 7.96 3.76 9.49
CA VAL A 70 7.88 2.94 8.27
C VAL A 70 6.47 3.04 7.72
N MET A 71 6.38 3.36 6.43
CA MET A 71 5.13 3.23 5.69
C MET A 71 5.20 2.03 4.78
N ARG A 72 4.21 1.14 4.89
CA ARG A 72 4.05 -0.02 4.01
C ARG A 72 3.09 0.33 2.88
N ILE A 73 3.60 0.22 1.67
CA ILE A 73 2.84 0.27 0.42
C ILE A 73 3.14 -1.00 -0.34
N THR A 74 2.15 -1.63 -0.94
CA THR A 74 2.34 -2.85 -1.74
C THR A 74 2.58 -2.53 -3.22
N GLY A 75 3.31 -3.41 -3.90
CA GLY A 75 3.76 -3.18 -5.27
C GLY A 75 2.66 -3.33 -6.34
N ASP A 76 1.50 -3.79 -5.94
CA ASP A 76 0.28 -3.98 -6.73
C ASP A 76 -0.68 -2.77 -6.68
N CYS A 77 -0.33 -1.70 -5.94
CA CYS A 77 -1.13 -0.49 -5.76
C CYS A 77 -0.58 0.71 -6.56
N PRO A 78 -0.64 0.70 -7.92
CA PRO A 78 0.00 1.72 -8.76
C PRO A 78 -0.67 3.10 -8.71
N LEU A 79 -1.86 3.18 -8.13
CA LEU A 79 -2.63 4.42 -7.98
C LEU A 79 -2.57 4.97 -6.54
N VAL A 80 -1.55 4.58 -5.75
CA VAL A 80 -1.30 5.17 -4.44
C VAL A 80 -1.51 6.69 -4.48
N ASP A 81 -2.29 7.23 -3.54
CA ASP A 81 -2.81 8.60 -3.62
C ASP A 81 -2.07 9.55 -2.67
N PRO A 82 -1.25 10.49 -3.17
CA PRO A 82 -0.48 11.40 -2.33
C PRO A 82 -1.33 12.20 -1.31
N PRO A 83 -2.51 12.75 -1.65
CA PRO A 83 -3.37 13.39 -0.66
C PRO A 83 -3.83 12.46 0.46
N THR A 84 -4.17 11.20 0.15
CA THR A 84 -4.57 10.20 1.15
C THR A 84 -3.38 9.82 2.04
N ILE A 85 -2.18 9.65 1.46
CA ILE A 85 -0.96 9.41 2.23
C ILE A 85 -0.69 10.55 3.22
N LYS A 86 -0.77 11.81 2.80
CA LYS A 86 -0.59 12.97 3.70
C LYS A 86 -1.61 12.96 4.84
N LYS A 87 -2.86 12.59 4.56
CA LYS A 87 -3.90 12.49 5.60
C LYS A 87 -3.61 11.39 6.63
N VAL A 88 -3.18 10.20 6.21
CA VAL A 88 -2.88 9.11 7.15
C VAL A 88 -1.62 9.40 7.96
N VAL A 89 -0.60 10.01 7.37
CA VAL A 89 0.60 10.49 8.11
C VAL A 89 0.22 11.50 9.17
N LYS A 90 -0.58 12.52 8.80
CA LYS A 90 -1.05 13.51 9.76
C LYS A 90 -1.86 12.87 10.89
N LEU A 91 -2.77 11.97 10.57
CA LEU A 91 -3.58 11.26 11.56
C LEU A 91 -2.70 10.46 12.53
N TYR A 92 -1.69 9.75 12.01
CA TYR A 92 -0.75 8.97 12.80
C TYR A 92 -0.03 9.81 13.84
N PHE A 93 0.55 10.95 13.45
CA PHE A 93 1.30 11.81 14.36
C PHE A 93 0.39 12.60 15.30
N ASP A 94 -0.70 13.19 14.83
CA ASP A 94 -1.63 13.96 15.66
C ASP A 94 -2.31 13.08 16.72
N GLY A 95 -2.57 11.82 16.38
CA GLY A 95 -3.22 10.88 17.28
C GLY A 95 -2.26 10.13 18.19
N ASP A 96 -0.94 10.30 18.04
CA ASP A 96 0.08 9.54 18.79
C ASP A 96 -0.22 8.03 18.75
N PHE A 97 -0.42 7.50 17.52
CA PHE A 97 -0.71 6.10 17.28
C PHE A 97 0.57 5.29 17.12
N ASP A 98 0.54 4.02 17.53
CA ASP A 98 1.60 3.05 17.26
C ASP A 98 1.51 2.52 15.82
N TYR A 99 0.30 2.48 15.27
CA TYR A 99 -0.04 2.06 13.93
C TYR A 99 -1.25 2.85 13.41
N CYS A 100 -1.22 3.23 12.15
CA CYS A 100 -2.37 3.81 11.47
C CYS A 100 -2.45 3.30 10.03
N GLY A 101 -3.64 2.92 9.57
CA GLY A 101 -3.87 2.42 8.22
C GLY A 101 -4.96 3.19 7.48
N VAL A 102 -4.91 3.17 6.14
CA VAL A 102 -6.02 3.60 5.29
C VAL A 102 -7.08 2.49 5.28
N ALA A 103 -8.33 2.85 5.47
CA ALA A 103 -9.44 1.89 5.52
C ALA A 103 -9.88 1.47 4.12
N CYS A 104 -9.20 0.47 3.53
CA CYS A 104 -9.54 -0.09 2.22
C CYS A 104 -10.27 -1.45 2.31
N GLY A 105 -10.16 -2.17 3.41
CA GLY A 105 -10.83 -3.48 3.59
C GLY A 105 -10.05 -4.44 4.47
N ALA A 106 -8.73 -4.28 4.53
CA ALA A 106 -7.85 -5.03 5.42
C ALA A 106 -7.50 -4.21 6.69
N GLY A 107 -6.72 -4.80 7.56
CA GLY A 107 -6.18 -4.12 8.74
C GLY A 107 -7.22 -3.84 9.84
N VAL A 108 -7.14 -2.65 10.42
CA VAL A 108 -7.99 -2.24 11.57
C VAL A 108 -9.42 -1.96 11.15
N ALA A 109 -9.65 -1.73 9.87
CA ALA A 109 -10.93 -1.31 9.30
C ALA A 109 -11.87 -2.48 8.92
N LYS A 110 -11.84 -3.57 9.69
CA LYS A 110 -12.69 -4.74 9.48
C LYS A 110 -14.19 -4.49 9.74
N GLU A 111 -14.54 -3.43 10.44
CA GLU A 111 -15.92 -3.20 10.88
C GLU A 111 -16.86 -3.07 9.69
N LYS A 112 -17.99 -3.77 9.75
CA LYS A 112 -19.08 -3.61 8.78
C LYS A 112 -19.72 -2.25 9.01
N ASN A 113 -20.11 -1.55 7.93
CA ASN A 113 -20.75 -0.24 7.93
C ASN A 113 -19.83 0.96 8.20
N ILE A 114 -18.60 0.90 7.75
CA ILE A 114 -17.70 2.06 7.69
C ILE A 114 -17.48 2.46 6.23
N ASN A 115 -17.29 3.74 6.00
CA ASN A 115 -16.90 4.24 4.68
C ASN A 115 -15.44 3.87 4.42
N ARG A 116 -15.18 3.27 3.27
CA ARG A 116 -13.85 2.80 2.85
C ARG A 116 -13.34 3.58 1.66
N PHE A 117 -12.03 3.66 1.56
CA PHE A 117 -11.36 4.00 0.32
C PHE A 117 -11.45 2.83 -0.67
N PRO A 118 -11.23 3.08 -1.97
CA PRO A 118 -11.05 2.00 -2.94
C PRO A 118 -9.96 1.03 -2.51
N ASP A 119 -10.14 -0.26 -2.79
CA ASP A 119 -9.08 -1.26 -2.71
C ASP A 119 -7.91 -0.87 -3.64
N GLY A 120 -6.66 -0.98 -3.15
CA GLY A 120 -5.45 -0.51 -3.88
C GLY A 120 -4.98 0.90 -3.52
N LEU A 121 -5.61 1.55 -2.52
CA LEU A 121 -5.08 2.75 -1.86
C LEU A 121 -4.50 2.43 -0.48
N ASP A 122 -4.13 1.19 -0.26
CA ASP A 122 -3.63 0.68 1.01
C ASP A 122 -2.31 1.34 1.39
N ALA A 123 -2.30 1.92 2.56
CA ALA A 123 -1.11 2.45 3.20
C ALA A 123 -1.19 2.25 4.71
N GLU A 124 -0.10 1.79 5.29
CA GLU A 124 0.00 1.51 6.72
C GLU A 124 1.27 2.16 7.26
N ILE A 125 1.14 2.94 8.33
CA ILE A 125 2.28 3.61 8.98
C ILE A 125 2.42 3.16 10.42
N PHE A 126 3.66 2.90 10.85
CA PHE A 126 4.02 2.46 12.20
C PHE A 126 5.47 2.83 12.53
N SER A 127 5.85 2.81 13.82
CA SER A 127 7.21 3.11 14.21
C SER A 127 8.16 1.94 13.93
N TYR A 128 9.46 2.24 13.79
CA TYR A 128 10.51 1.21 13.67
C TYR A 128 10.53 0.31 14.91
N ASP A 129 10.26 0.83 16.11
CA ASP A 129 10.24 0.03 17.33
C ASP A 129 9.10 -0.99 17.30
N VAL A 130 7.91 -0.61 16.84
CA VAL A 130 6.78 -1.53 16.62
C VAL A 130 7.12 -2.60 15.58
N LEU A 131 7.77 -2.22 14.47
CA LEU A 131 8.27 -3.19 13.48
C LEU A 131 9.27 -4.16 14.08
N LYS A 132 10.20 -3.69 14.90
CA LYS A 132 11.21 -4.50 15.59
C LYS A 132 10.59 -5.49 16.57
N GLU A 133 9.57 -5.07 17.32
CA GLU A 133 8.80 -5.95 18.19
C GLU A 133 8.08 -7.04 17.38
N ALA A 134 7.38 -6.64 16.32
CA ALA A 134 6.72 -7.59 15.42
C ALA A 134 7.73 -8.58 14.83
N TYR A 135 8.89 -8.10 14.35
CA TYR A 135 9.94 -8.96 13.82
C TYR A 135 10.45 -9.99 14.83
N SER A 136 10.60 -9.62 16.12
CA SER A 136 11.13 -10.50 17.17
C SER A 136 10.12 -11.50 17.71
N GLU A 137 8.82 -11.19 17.68
CA GLU A 137 7.77 -11.96 18.36
C GLU A 137 6.82 -12.69 17.40
N ALA A 138 6.67 -12.21 16.15
CA ALA A 138 5.81 -12.85 15.18
C ALA A 138 6.33 -14.23 14.76
N SER A 139 5.57 -15.28 15.08
CA SER A 139 5.98 -16.69 14.94
C SER A 139 5.20 -17.47 13.88
N THR A 140 4.12 -16.90 13.34
CA THR A 140 3.30 -17.57 12.32
C THR A 140 3.70 -17.13 10.92
N ASP A 141 3.58 -18.00 9.93
CA ASP A 141 3.81 -17.67 8.53
C ASP A 141 2.96 -16.49 8.08
N LEU A 142 1.70 -16.42 8.54
CA LEU A 142 0.78 -15.33 8.29
C LEU A 142 1.37 -13.96 8.68
N TYR A 143 1.92 -13.84 9.89
CA TYR A 143 2.52 -12.60 10.37
C TYR A 143 3.83 -12.27 9.63
N ARG A 144 4.59 -13.31 9.28
CA ARG A 144 5.86 -13.15 8.55
C ARG A 144 5.63 -12.70 7.11
N GLU A 145 4.58 -13.19 6.46
CA GLU A 145 4.24 -12.85 5.08
C GLU A 145 3.59 -11.47 4.96
N HIS A 146 2.65 -11.12 5.86
CA HIS A 146 1.83 -9.92 5.69
C HIS A 146 2.27 -8.72 6.53
N VAL A 147 3.31 -8.85 7.35
CA VAL A 147 3.99 -7.79 8.11
C VAL A 147 3.17 -7.22 9.27
N THR A 148 2.01 -6.64 9.01
CA THR A 148 1.24 -5.82 9.95
C THR A 148 0.19 -6.55 10.77
N PRO A 149 -0.30 -7.77 10.43
CA PRO A 149 -1.31 -8.46 11.22
C PRO A 149 -0.93 -8.68 12.69
N PHE A 150 0.36 -8.91 12.99
CA PHE A 150 0.83 -8.98 14.37
C PHE A 150 0.51 -7.70 15.15
N ILE A 151 0.67 -6.54 14.52
CA ILE A 151 0.45 -5.23 15.17
C ILE A 151 -1.04 -5.03 15.44
N TRP A 152 -1.87 -5.01 14.38
CA TRP A 152 -3.28 -4.64 14.52
C TRP A 152 -4.17 -5.72 15.17
N GLN A 153 -3.70 -6.97 15.30
CA GLN A 153 -4.35 -7.98 16.12
C GLN A 153 -4.04 -7.84 17.64
N ASN A 154 -2.96 -7.16 18.00
CA ASN A 154 -2.59 -6.90 19.40
C ASN A 154 -3.13 -5.54 19.91
N LYS A 155 -4.45 -5.31 19.76
CA LYS A 155 -5.16 -4.06 20.12
C LYS A 155 -5.00 -3.61 21.58
N LYS A 156 -4.63 -4.52 22.50
CA LYS A 156 -4.37 -4.17 23.90
C LYS A 156 -2.97 -3.62 24.12
N ARG A 157 -2.05 -3.90 23.22
CA ARG A 157 -0.64 -3.50 23.29
C ARG A 157 -0.39 -2.23 22.50
N TYR A 158 -1.01 -2.08 21.34
CA TYR A 158 -0.79 -0.99 20.41
C TYR A 158 -2.01 -0.09 20.28
N LYS A 159 -1.76 1.21 20.24
CA LYS A 159 -2.77 2.22 19.93
C LYS A 159 -2.94 2.31 18.42
N LEU A 160 -4.09 1.86 17.93
CA LEU A 160 -4.37 1.71 16.50
C LEU A 160 -5.28 2.81 16.00
N GLY A 161 -4.97 3.36 14.83
CA GLY A 161 -5.78 4.34 14.10
C GLY A 161 -6.15 3.85 12.70
N SER A 162 -7.22 4.42 12.15
CA SER A 162 -7.64 4.19 10.77
C SER A 162 -8.14 5.48 10.16
N LEU A 163 -7.67 5.76 8.94
CA LEU A 163 -8.20 6.83 8.11
C LEU A 163 -9.40 6.30 7.32
N TYR A 164 -10.58 6.82 7.60
CA TYR A 164 -11.81 6.49 6.89
C TYR A 164 -12.09 7.48 5.77
N SER A 165 -12.74 7.01 4.71
CA SER A 165 -13.21 7.89 3.64
C SER A 165 -14.49 8.64 4.06
N GLU A 166 -14.78 9.76 3.41
CA GLU A 166 -16.03 10.51 3.61
C GLU A 166 -17.24 9.74 3.04
N ASN A 167 -17.04 9.07 1.91
CA ASN A 167 -18.02 8.20 1.28
C ASN A 167 -17.50 6.76 1.21
N ASP A 168 -18.40 5.79 1.00
CA ASP A 168 -18.01 4.41 0.81
C ASP A 168 -17.66 4.15 -0.66
N TYR A 169 -16.39 3.78 -0.91
CA TYR A 169 -15.86 3.42 -2.22
C TYR A 169 -15.40 1.96 -2.26
N SER A 170 -15.89 1.14 -1.35
CA SER A 170 -15.52 -0.29 -1.26
C SER A 170 -15.91 -1.12 -2.49
N ASP A 171 -16.69 -0.55 -3.41
CA ASP A 171 -17.07 -1.16 -4.69
C ASP A 171 -16.11 -0.78 -5.85
N ILE A 172 -15.03 -0.06 -5.56
CA ILE A 172 -13.98 0.33 -6.52
C ILE A 172 -12.70 -0.43 -6.20
N ARG A 173 -12.17 -1.15 -7.22
CA ARG A 173 -10.94 -1.93 -7.13
C ARG A 173 -9.85 -1.31 -8.02
N LEU A 174 -8.77 -0.83 -7.38
CA LEU A 174 -7.63 -0.13 -8.01
C LEU A 174 -6.29 -0.87 -7.81
N THR A 175 -6.29 -2.09 -7.28
CA THR A 175 -5.10 -2.95 -7.20
C THR A 175 -4.88 -3.72 -8.52
N VAL A 176 -3.70 -4.30 -8.72
CA VAL A 176 -3.33 -5.06 -9.93
C VAL A 176 -2.83 -6.45 -9.54
N ASP A 177 -3.74 -7.43 -9.49
CA ASP A 177 -3.43 -8.83 -9.23
C ASP A 177 -3.50 -9.71 -10.48
N ASN A 178 -4.26 -9.27 -11.48
CA ASN A 178 -4.49 -10.03 -12.69
C ASN A 178 -4.56 -9.13 -13.94
N ARG A 179 -4.81 -9.74 -15.10
CA ARG A 179 -4.82 -9.03 -16.38
C ARG A 179 -5.94 -8.00 -16.48
N GLU A 180 -7.12 -8.28 -15.96
CA GLU A 180 -8.27 -7.37 -16.04
C GLU A 180 -8.02 -6.12 -15.19
N ASP A 181 -7.43 -6.29 -14.00
CA ASP A 181 -6.99 -5.16 -13.18
C ASP A 181 -5.98 -4.31 -13.93
N PHE A 182 -4.97 -4.93 -14.54
CA PHE A 182 -3.94 -4.22 -15.30
C PHE A 182 -4.54 -3.43 -16.47
N ASP A 183 -5.48 -3.99 -17.21
CA ASP A 183 -6.12 -3.34 -18.35
C ASP A 183 -6.97 -2.15 -17.88
N PHE A 184 -7.70 -2.29 -16.77
CA PHE A 184 -8.48 -1.21 -16.16
C PHE A 184 -7.58 -0.06 -15.64
N ILE A 185 -6.54 -0.38 -14.89
CA ILE A 185 -5.58 0.62 -14.39
C ILE A 185 -4.84 1.32 -15.54
N SER A 186 -4.48 0.57 -16.58
CA SER A 186 -3.85 1.16 -17.79
C SER A 186 -4.78 2.16 -18.47
N TRP A 187 -6.07 1.86 -18.56
CA TRP A 187 -7.07 2.77 -19.08
C TRP A 187 -7.17 4.06 -18.24
N ILE A 188 -7.19 3.98 -16.92
CA ILE A 188 -7.16 5.17 -16.04
C ILE A 188 -5.93 6.04 -16.32
N TYR A 189 -4.76 5.41 -16.43
CA TYR A 189 -3.53 6.12 -16.78
C TYR A 189 -3.58 6.76 -18.18
N ASP A 190 -4.15 6.09 -19.17
CA ASP A 190 -4.28 6.62 -20.52
C ASP A 190 -5.19 7.86 -20.56
N MET A 191 -6.21 7.90 -19.75
CA MET A 191 -7.16 9.01 -19.69
C MET A 191 -6.62 10.20 -18.88
N LEU A 192 -5.97 9.97 -17.75
CA LEU A 192 -5.62 11.05 -16.80
C LEU A 192 -4.17 11.54 -16.93
N TYR A 193 -3.22 10.63 -17.13
CA TYR A 193 -1.79 10.90 -17.06
C TYR A 193 -1.31 11.96 -18.10
N PRO A 194 -1.80 12.01 -19.34
CA PRO A 194 -1.38 13.01 -20.33
C PRO A 194 -1.65 14.45 -19.89
N ASN A 195 -2.67 14.67 -19.07
CA ASN A 195 -3.08 16.00 -18.63
C ASN A 195 -2.60 16.33 -17.22
N ASN A 196 -2.40 15.32 -16.38
CA ASN A 196 -1.95 15.47 -15.00
C ASN A 196 -1.12 14.26 -14.58
N LEU A 197 0.20 14.42 -14.46
CA LEU A 197 1.12 13.36 -14.05
C LEU A 197 0.84 12.83 -12.63
N TYR A 198 0.24 13.67 -11.79
CA TYR A 198 -0.02 13.40 -10.36
C TYR A 198 -1.51 13.46 -10.06
N PHE A 199 -2.36 13.01 -11.01
CA PHE A 199 -3.79 12.90 -10.78
C PHE A 199 -4.07 12.12 -9.48
N ASP A 200 -5.08 12.54 -8.74
CA ASP A 200 -5.43 12.03 -7.42
C ASP A 200 -6.71 11.18 -7.46
N LEU A 201 -7.13 10.69 -6.28
CA LEU A 201 -8.36 9.92 -6.13
C LEU A 201 -9.58 10.68 -6.65
N GLN A 202 -9.66 11.99 -6.42
CA GLN A 202 -10.80 12.78 -6.89
C GLN A 202 -10.90 12.77 -8.42
N ASN A 203 -9.77 12.89 -9.13
CA ASN A 203 -9.74 12.80 -10.59
C ASN A 203 -10.16 11.40 -11.08
N ILE A 204 -9.79 10.34 -10.36
CA ILE A 204 -10.22 8.97 -10.68
C ILE A 204 -11.73 8.84 -10.50
N LEU A 205 -12.28 9.30 -9.37
CA LEU A 205 -13.72 9.22 -9.10
C LEU A 205 -14.54 9.97 -10.15
N GLU A 206 -14.15 11.19 -10.51
CA GLU A 206 -14.78 11.98 -11.57
C GLU A 206 -14.73 11.26 -12.94
N LEU A 207 -13.59 10.62 -13.26
CA LEU A 207 -13.46 9.83 -14.47
C LEU A 207 -14.44 8.63 -14.47
N LEU A 208 -14.56 7.92 -13.34
CA LEU A 208 -15.44 6.76 -13.23
C LEU A 208 -16.92 7.15 -13.24
N GLU A 209 -17.32 8.25 -12.62
CA GLU A 209 -18.66 8.79 -12.68
C GLU A 209 -19.11 9.09 -14.12
N ASN A 210 -18.19 9.61 -14.93
CA ASN A 210 -18.45 9.90 -16.35
C ASN A 210 -18.38 8.65 -17.25
N ASN A 211 -17.90 7.50 -16.74
CA ASN A 211 -17.73 6.25 -17.47
C ASN A 211 -18.20 5.03 -16.64
N PRO A 212 -19.47 4.91 -16.26
CA PRO A 212 -19.93 3.93 -15.27
C PRO A 212 -19.74 2.46 -15.67
N ASP A 213 -19.65 2.18 -16.97
CA ASP A 213 -19.54 0.81 -17.51
C ASP A 213 -18.09 0.30 -17.64
N VAL A 214 -17.11 1.13 -17.26
CA VAL A 214 -15.69 0.81 -17.53
C VAL A 214 -15.07 -0.11 -16.50
N MET A 215 -15.62 -0.23 -15.29
CA MET A 215 -15.08 -1.09 -14.22
C MET A 215 -15.30 -2.58 -14.54
N THR A 216 -14.43 -3.12 -15.39
CA THR A 216 -14.51 -4.53 -15.85
C THR A 216 -14.08 -5.52 -14.77
N ASN A 217 -13.30 -5.10 -13.79
CA ASN A 217 -12.79 -5.91 -12.68
C ASN A 217 -13.69 -5.89 -11.42
N LYS A 218 -14.87 -5.28 -11.49
CA LYS A 218 -15.78 -5.18 -10.34
C LYS A 218 -16.19 -6.54 -9.74
N HIS A 219 -16.24 -7.59 -10.55
CA HIS A 219 -16.56 -8.95 -10.10
C HIS A 219 -15.46 -9.61 -9.27
N LEU A 220 -14.26 -9.01 -9.22
CA LEU A 220 -13.10 -9.47 -8.44
C LEU A 220 -13.06 -8.89 -7.01
N ILE A 221 -13.95 -7.93 -6.71
CA ILE A 221 -14.05 -7.34 -5.37
C ILE A 221 -14.42 -8.42 -4.36
N GLY A 222 -13.75 -8.44 -3.20
CA GLY A 222 -13.96 -9.44 -2.16
C GLY A 222 -13.22 -10.77 -2.37
N GLN A 223 -12.37 -10.86 -3.41
CA GLN A 223 -11.53 -12.04 -3.67
C GLN A 223 -10.08 -11.86 -3.19
N GLU A 224 -9.80 -10.81 -2.43
CA GLU A 224 -8.46 -10.35 -2.05
C GLU A 224 -7.77 -11.23 -1.00
N GLY A 225 -8.36 -12.33 -0.60
CA GLY A 225 -7.75 -13.29 0.33
C GLY A 225 -7.65 -12.83 1.80
N TYR A 226 -8.14 -11.64 2.12
CA TYR A 226 -8.17 -11.09 3.48
C TYR A 226 -9.04 -11.90 4.43
N GLU A 227 -10.00 -12.65 3.94
CA GLU A 227 -10.87 -13.51 4.76
C GLU A 227 -10.09 -14.52 5.60
N LYS A 228 -8.92 -14.93 5.14
CA LYS A 228 -8.01 -15.83 5.87
C LYS A 228 -7.50 -15.25 7.19
N PHE A 229 -7.48 -13.91 7.31
CA PHE A 229 -7.02 -13.20 8.50
C PHE A 229 -8.09 -13.05 9.57
N TRP A 230 -9.34 -13.30 9.20
CA TRP A 230 -10.48 -12.95 10.03
C TRP A 230 -11.22 -14.15 10.62
N ASN A 231 -10.87 -15.37 10.21
CA ASN A 231 -11.47 -16.62 10.69
C ASN A 231 -10.69 -17.25 11.85
#